data_78354180f91bd6ce646e38fa5c3d06e9
#
_entry.id   78354180f91bd6ce646e38fa5c3d06e9
#
_cell.length_a   1.000
_cell.length_b   1.000
_cell.length_c   1.000
_cell.angle_alpha   90.00
_cell.angle_beta   90.00
_cell.angle_gamma   90.00
#
_symmetry.space_group_name_H-M   'P 1'
#
loop_
_entity.id
_entity.type
_entity.pdbx_description
1 polymer ?
#
loop_
_entity_poly.entity_id
_entity_poly.type
_entity_poly.pdbx_seq_one_letter_code
_entity_poly.pdbx_strand_id
1 'polypeptide(L)'
;MPKRYEGMAYWEIVSRQMGILSKSEQERLKDSKIAVIGCGGIGGAAIEMLARMGIGNLQIVDKDTFSVSNINRQLMSSFKNVGKPKTDITKKAIQSINPFVNVKTFEGELNNSNVENIIKESHLVVDALDNLVSRIILSRSALKLKIPFIHGAIHGTMGQVTVFNTETPNYEELFKLPSQNKELTPKVIEEVLKLSQDVPPVLGPVPNIVGCLQASESLKIITKKGKSILAPKILNFDLMRNEPFSIIEI
;
A
#
# COMPACT_ATOMS: atom_id res chain seq x y z
N MET A 1 6.87 2.56 -27.24
CA MET A 1 6.89 1.08 -27.26
C MET A 1 7.39 0.59 -28.60
N PRO A 2 8.21 -0.47 -28.68
CA PRO A 2 8.53 -1.12 -29.95
C PRO A 2 7.23 -1.68 -30.55
N LYS A 3 6.95 -1.39 -31.83
CA LYS A 3 5.72 -1.80 -32.55
C LYS A 3 5.37 -3.29 -32.43
N ARG A 4 6.37 -4.18 -32.27
CA ARG A 4 6.18 -5.63 -32.09
C ARG A 4 5.42 -6.07 -30.82
N TYR A 5 5.19 -5.16 -29.87
CA TYR A 5 4.51 -5.45 -28.59
C TYR A 5 3.10 -4.86 -28.48
N GLU A 6 2.61 -4.22 -29.56
CA GLU A 6 1.23 -3.69 -29.54
C GLU A 6 0.21 -4.83 -29.43
N GLY A 7 -0.60 -4.80 -28.36
CA GLY A 7 -1.72 -5.70 -28.10
C GLY A 7 -1.42 -7.03 -27.41
N MET A 8 -0.27 -7.65 -27.62
CA MET A 8 0.07 -8.96 -27.03
C MET A 8 0.98 -8.84 -25.79
N ALA A 9 1.78 -7.81 -25.68
CA ALA A 9 2.82 -7.69 -24.66
C ALA A 9 2.30 -7.64 -23.21
N TYR A 10 1.09 -7.18 -22.96
CA TYR A 10 0.49 -7.25 -21.63
C TYR A 10 0.42 -8.71 -21.16
N TRP A 11 -0.09 -9.62 -21.99
CA TRP A 11 -0.24 -11.03 -21.66
C TRP A 11 1.11 -11.76 -21.54
N GLU A 12 2.12 -11.30 -22.26
CA GLU A 12 3.50 -11.81 -22.12
C GLU A 12 4.08 -11.42 -20.75
N ILE A 13 3.89 -10.17 -20.30
CA ILE A 13 4.35 -9.72 -18.97
C ILE A 13 3.78 -10.60 -17.86
N VAL A 14 2.50 -10.94 -17.94
CA VAL A 14 1.79 -11.71 -16.90
C VAL A 14 1.78 -13.21 -17.15
N SER A 15 2.44 -13.70 -18.20
CA SER A 15 2.36 -15.11 -18.66
C SER A 15 2.75 -16.12 -17.58
N ARG A 16 3.74 -15.82 -16.73
CA ARG A 16 4.21 -16.72 -15.67
C ARG A 16 3.22 -16.91 -14.52
N GLN A 17 2.22 -16.07 -14.38
CA GLN A 17 1.16 -16.23 -13.37
C GLN A 17 -0.14 -16.83 -13.95
N MET A 18 -0.20 -16.99 -15.28
CA MET A 18 -1.30 -17.71 -15.92
C MET A 18 -1.24 -19.20 -15.56
N GLY A 19 -2.39 -19.78 -15.20
CA GLY A 19 -2.46 -21.12 -14.60
C GLY A 19 -2.64 -21.05 -13.08
N ILE A 20 -2.04 -20.06 -12.40
CA ILE A 20 -2.44 -19.68 -11.05
C ILE A 20 -3.70 -18.82 -11.14
N LEU A 21 -3.70 -17.79 -12.01
CA LEU A 21 -4.86 -16.99 -12.35
C LEU A 21 -5.46 -17.46 -13.68
N SER A 22 -6.78 -17.50 -13.74
CA SER A 22 -7.51 -17.63 -15.00
C SER A 22 -7.44 -16.32 -15.79
N LYS A 23 -7.77 -16.38 -17.09
CA LYS A 23 -7.82 -15.19 -17.94
C LYS A 23 -8.78 -14.12 -17.38
N SER A 24 -9.96 -14.54 -16.91
CA SER A 24 -10.94 -13.60 -16.35
C SER A 24 -10.49 -12.98 -15.02
N GLU A 25 -9.71 -13.69 -14.20
CA GLU A 25 -9.09 -13.14 -12.98
C GLU A 25 -8.02 -12.11 -13.35
N GLN A 26 -7.22 -12.38 -14.38
CA GLN A 26 -6.22 -11.43 -14.86
C GLN A 26 -6.87 -10.19 -15.51
N GLU A 27 -7.98 -10.36 -16.24
CA GLU A 27 -8.76 -9.24 -16.78
C GLU A 27 -9.29 -8.34 -15.66
N ARG A 28 -9.80 -8.91 -14.54
CA ARG A 28 -10.19 -8.11 -13.37
C ARG A 28 -9.04 -7.28 -12.79
N LEU A 29 -7.81 -7.83 -12.73
CA LEU A 29 -6.63 -7.05 -12.32
C LEU A 29 -6.35 -5.92 -13.31
N LYS A 30 -6.37 -6.21 -14.61
CA LYS A 30 -6.13 -5.23 -15.67
C LYS A 30 -7.12 -4.06 -15.64
N ASP A 31 -8.37 -4.32 -15.26
CA ASP A 31 -9.42 -3.31 -15.20
C ASP A 31 -9.49 -2.58 -13.86
N SER A 32 -8.74 -3.07 -12.86
CA SER A 32 -8.80 -2.52 -11.51
C SER A 32 -8.00 -1.23 -11.35
N LYS A 33 -8.44 -0.43 -10.38
CA LYS A 33 -7.78 0.78 -9.90
C LYS A 33 -7.48 0.64 -8.40
N ILE A 34 -6.22 0.81 -8.04
CA ILE A 34 -5.74 0.77 -6.65
C ILE A 34 -5.14 2.12 -6.28
N ALA A 35 -5.53 2.65 -5.12
CA ALA A 35 -4.83 3.79 -4.52
C ALA A 35 -3.76 3.26 -3.55
N VAL A 36 -2.52 3.70 -3.72
CA VAL A 36 -1.42 3.42 -2.79
C VAL A 36 -0.97 4.74 -2.17
N ILE A 37 -1.13 4.84 -0.86
CA ILE A 37 -0.85 6.06 -0.11
C ILE A 37 0.48 5.91 0.61
N GLY A 38 1.50 6.59 0.09
CA GLY A 38 2.91 6.49 0.43
C GLY A 38 3.71 5.74 -0.64
N CYS A 39 4.84 6.34 -1.08
CA CYS A 39 5.78 5.76 -2.05
C CYS A 39 7.13 5.41 -1.38
N GLY A 40 7.13 5.22 -0.06
CA GLY A 40 8.30 4.86 0.74
C GLY A 40 8.70 3.39 0.61
N GLY A 41 9.20 2.79 1.70
CA GLY A 41 9.65 1.40 1.71
C GLY A 41 8.54 0.39 1.45
N ILE A 42 7.43 0.51 2.17
CA ILE A 42 6.24 -0.34 2.00
C ILE A 42 5.59 -0.07 0.64
N GLY A 43 5.24 1.20 0.38
CA GLY A 43 4.50 1.58 -0.83
C GLY A 43 5.27 1.35 -2.11
N GLY A 44 6.58 1.60 -2.13
CA GLY A 44 7.42 1.32 -3.30
C GLY A 44 7.37 -0.15 -3.71
N ALA A 45 7.47 -1.07 -2.74
CA ALA A 45 7.37 -2.51 -2.99
C ALA A 45 5.96 -2.93 -3.42
N ALA A 46 4.91 -2.42 -2.74
CA ALA A 46 3.52 -2.72 -3.12
C ALA A 46 3.21 -2.25 -4.54
N ILE A 47 3.58 -1.00 -4.89
CA ILE A 47 3.38 -0.42 -6.21
C ILE A 47 4.08 -1.24 -7.29
N GLU A 48 5.35 -1.61 -7.07
CA GLU A 48 6.12 -2.40 -8.02
C GLU A 48 5.50 -3.78 -8.24
N MET A 49 5.13 -4.49 -7.17
CA MET A 49 4.51 -5.81 -7.29
C MET A 49 3.15 -5.74 -7.98
N LEU A 50 2.31 -4.78 -7.65
CA LEU A 50 1.04 -4.55 -8.33
C LEU A 50 1.22 -4.32 -9.84
N ALA A 51 2.19 -3.49 -10.22
CA ALA A 51 2.49 -3.23 -11.63
C ALA A 51 2.98 -4.48 -12.37
N ARG A 52 3.88 -5.27 -11.73
CA ARG A 52 4.38 -6.54 -12.30
C ARG A 52 3.28 -7.58 -12.44
N MET A 53 2.32 -7.62 -11.51
CA MET A 53 1.14 -8.49 -11.60
C MET A 53 0.11 -8.05 -12.65
N GLY A 54 0.29 -6.88 -13.28
CA GLY A 54 -0.57 -6.42 -14.35
C GLY A 54 -1.81 -5.67 -13.91
N ILE A 55 -1.75 -4.96 -12.75
CA ILE A 55 -2.81 -4.00 -12.40
C ILE A 55 -2.94 -2.92 -13.48
N GLY A 56 -4.16 -2.53 -13.84
CA GLY A 56 -4.36 -1.55 -14.92
C GLY A 56 -4.20 -0.10 -14.50
N ASN A 57 -4.63 0.26 -13.29
CA ASN A 57 -4.58 1.65 -12.84
C ASN A 57 -4.05 1.77 -11.42
N LEU A 58 -3.10 2.66 -11.23
CA LEU A 58 -2.55 3.05 -9.94
C LEU A 58 -2.76 4.55 -9.70
N GLN A 59 -3.31 4.88 -8.54
CA GLN A 59 -3.30 6.22 -7.97
C GLN A 59 -2.23 6.22 -6.86
N ILE A 60 -1.13 6.94 -7.03
CA ILE A 60 -0.06 6.99 -6.03
C ILE A 60 0.04 8.37 -5.41
N VAL A 61 0.26 8.41 -4.10
CA VAL A 61 0.26 9.64 -3.30
C VAL A 61 1.49 9.66 -2.41
N ASP A 62 2.23 10.75 -2.44
CA ASP A 62 3.33 11.00 -1.51
C ASP A 62 3.64 12.51 -1.51
N LYS A 63 4.08 13.05 -0.36
CA LYS A 63 4.47 14.46 -0.23
C LYS A 63 5.97 14.69 -0.30
N ASP A 64 6.76 13.63 -0.21
CA ASP A 64 8.19 13.70 0.02
C ASP A 64 9.02 13.62 -1.26
N THR A 65 10.28 14.06 -1.11
CA THR A 65 11.38 13.76 -2.03
C THR A 65 12.24 12.62 -1.48
N PHE A 66 13.00 11.95 -2.36
CA PHE A 66 13.97 10.96 -1.92
C PHE A 66 15.16 11.59 -1.20
N SER A 67 15.61 10.96 -0.13
CA SER A 67 16.85 11.30 0.60
C SER A 67 17.84 10.14 0.56
N VAL A 68 19.12 10.41 0.87
CA VAL A 68 20.16 9.38 0.92
C VAL A 68 19.80 8.27 1.92
N SER A 69 19.21 8.63 3.05
CA SER A 69 18.78 7.67 4.09
C SER A 69 17.66 6.74 3.67
N ASN A 70 17.02 6.96 2.52
CA ASN A 70 15.98 6.09 1.99
C ASN A 70 16.53 4.88 1.23
N ILE A 71 17.78 4.95 0.76
CA ILE A 71 18.37 3.98 -0.17
C ILE A 71 18.42 2.57 0.42
N ASN A 72 18.56 2.45 1.73
CA ASN A 72 18.66 1.14 2.39
C ASN A 72 17.39 0.29 2.33
N ARG A 73 16.20 0.92 2.04
CA ARG A 73 14.91 0.22 2.16
C ARG A 73 13.81 0.63 1.15
N GLN A 74 13.98 1.73 0.42
CA GLN A 74 12.99 2.21 -0.55
C GLN A 74 13.43 1.85 -1.96
N LEU A 75 12.77 0.89 -2.61
CA LEU A 75 13.16 0.31 -3.91
C LEU A 75 13.32 1.34 -5.03
N MET A 76 12.52 2.41 -5.00
CA MET A 76 12.56 3.45 -6.04
C MET A 76 13.68 4.48 -5.81
N SER A 77 14.35 4.42 -4.65
CA SER A 77 15.44 5.35 -4.33
C SER A 77 16.77 4.92 -4.93
N SER A 78 17.56 5.91 -5.29
CA SER A 78 18.95 5.74 -5.72
C SER A 78 19.67 7.08 -5.59
N PHE A 79 21.01 7.09 -5.61
CA PHE A 79 21.78 8.35 -5.61
C PHE A 79 21.33 9.32 -6.71
N LYS A 80 20.93 8.81 -7.89
CA LYS A 80 20.44 9.64 -9.02
C LYS A 80 19.07 10.28 -8.75
N ASN A 81 18.32 9.76 -7.77
CA ASN A 81 16.95 10.17 -7.48
C ASN A 81 16.85 11.03 -6.21
N VAL A 82 17.94 11.20 -5.46
CA VAL A 82 17.97 12.09 -4.27
C VAL A 82 17.51 13.49 -4.65
N GLY A 83 16.64 14.07 -3.83
CA GLY A 83 16.03 15.40 -4.04
C GLY A 83 14.86 15.45 -5.02
N LYS A 84 14.51 14.33 -5.68
CA LYS A 84 13.38 14.28 -6.63
C LYS A 84 12.09 13.79 -5.94
N PRO A 85 10.91 14.27 -6.37
CA PRO A 85 9.63 13.81 -5.84
C PRO A 85 9.47 12.29 -5.93
N LYS A 86 9.05 11.64 -4.84
CA LYS A 86 8.88 10.18 -4.80
C LYS A 86 7.84 9.70 -5.81
N THR A 87 6.76 10.43 -5.98
CA THR A 87 5.68 10.11 -6.93
C THR A 87 6.18 10.09 -8.37
N ASP A 88 6.96 11.08 -8.79
CA ASP A 88 7.47 11.19 -10.16
C ASP A 88 8.44 10.06 -10.50
N ILE A 89 9.36 9.78 -9.59
CA ILE A 89 10.34 8.70 -9.78
C ILE A 89 9.63 7.35 -9.81
N THR A 90 8.70 7.11 -8.91
CA THR A 90 7.90 5.88 -8.86
C THR A 90 7.10 5.71 -10.15
N LYS A 91 6.42 6.75 -10.64
CA LYS A 91 5.71 6.71 -11.92
C LYS A 91 6.63 6.32 -13.08
N LYS A 92 7.80 6.95 -13.20
CA LYS A 92 8.78 6.64 -14.26
C LYS A 92 9.28 5.19 -14.16
N ALA A 93 9.56 4.71 -12.95
CA ALA A 93 9.97 3.33 -12.72
C ALA A 93 8.90 2.34 -13.17
N ILE A 94 7.63 2.57 -12.77
CA ILE A 94 6.52 1.70 -13.15
C ILE A 94 6.27 1.71 -14.66
N GLN A 95 6.31 2.85 -15.31
CA GLN A 95 6.18 2.94 -16.77
C GLN A 95 7.30 2.20 -17.52
N SER A 96 8.49 2.11 -16.92
CA SER A 96 9.61 1.32 -17.45
C SER A 96 9.43 -0.19 -17.24
N ILE A 97 8.79 -0.60 -16.12
CA ILE A 97 8.52 -2.01 -15.78
C ILE A 97 7.33 -2.54 -16.58
N ASN A 98 6.21 -1.83 -16.55
CA ASN A 98 4.97 -2.22 -17.21
C ASN A 98 4.29 -0.98 -17.82
N PRO A 99 4.50 -0.71 -19.10
CA PRO A 99 3.94 0.47 -19.78
C PRO A 99 2.42 0.44 -19.95
N PHE A 100 1.76 -0.68 -19.65
CA PHE A 100 0.29 -0.80 -19.70
C PHE A 100 -0.39 -0.32 -18.42
N VAL A 101 0.37 -0.02 -17.37
CA VAL A 101 -0.17 0.54 -16.13
C VAL A 101 -0.37 2.04 -16.29
N ASN A 102 -1.61 2.49 -16.12
CA ASN A 102 -1.91 3.90 -16.03
C ASN A 102 -1.63 4.42 -14.62
N VAL A 103 -0.63 5.29 -14.47
CA VAL A 103 -0.21 5.81 -13.17
C VAL A 103 -0.60 7.28 -13.05
N LYS A 104 -1.54 7.56 -12.14
CA LYS A 104 -1.87 8.93 -11.70
C LYS A 104 -1.12 9.22 -10.40
N THR A 105 -0.53 10.41 -10.31
CA THR A 105 0.22 10.87 -9.14
C THR A 105 -0.50 12.02 -8.45
N PHE A 106 -0.40 12.06 -7.14
CA PHE A 106 -0.74 13.22 -6.33
C PHE A 106 0.47 13.52 -5.42
N GLU A 107 1.13 14.64 -5.69
CA GLU A 107 2.24 15.14 -4.87
C GLU A 107 1.66 16.06 -3.79
N GLY A 108 1.63 15.58 -2.56
CA GLY A 108 1.09 16.33 -1.43
C GLY A 108 0.68 15.46 -0.26
N GLU A 109 0.34 16.14 0.83
CA GLU A 109 -0.11 15.49 2.06
C GLU A 109 -1.58 15.11 1.97
N LEU A 110 -1.88 13.87 2.42
CA LEU A 110 -3.23 13.41 2.58
C LEU A 110 -3.88 14.06 3.81
N ASN A 111 -5.07 14.63 3.63
CA ASN A 111 -5.84 15.27 4.69
C ASN A 111 -7.35 15.11 4.48
N ASN A 112 -8.15 15.57 5.44
CA ASN A 112 -9.62 15.44 5.39
C ASN A 112 -10.27 16.09 4.15
N SER A 113 -9.65 17.13 3.57
CA SER A 113 -10.24 17.86 2.42
C SER A 113 -9.99 17.16 1.07
N ASN A 114 -8.96 16.32 0.95
CA ASN A 114 -8.55 15.73 -0.33
C ASN A 114 -8.69 14.21 -0.39
N VAL A 115 -8.67 13.52 0.74
CA VAL A 115 -8.61 12.04 0.82
C VAL A 115 -9.74 11.37 0.03
N GLU A 116 -10.99 11.78 0.23
CA GLU A 116 -12.15 11.16 -0.45
C GLU A 116 -12.05 11.33 -1.98
N ASN A 117 -11.66 12.50 -2.45
CA ASN A 117 -11.48 12.74 -3.89
C ASN A 117 -10.36 11.89 -4.50
N ILE A 118 -9.32 11.61 -3.73
CA ILE A 118 -8.19 10.79 -4.18
C ILE A 118 -8.61 9.32 -4.30
N ILE A 119 -9.36 8.77 -3.32
CA ILE A 119 -9.61 7.33 -3.24
C ILE A 119 -10.96 6.88 -3.82
N LYS A 120 -11.95 7.76 -4.00
CA LYS A 120 -13.36 7.45 -4.30
C LYS A 120 -13.62 6.52 -5.49
N GLU A 121 -12.71 6.46 -6.46
CA GLU A 121 -12.82 5.59 -7.63
C GLU A 121 -11.98 4.31 -7.53
N SER A 122 -11.35 4.07 -6.37
CA SER A 122 -10.48 2.92 -6.20
C SER A 122 -11.26 1.70 -5.75
N HIS A 123 -10.89 0.53 -6.25
CA HIS A 123 -11.45 -0.75 -5.82
C HIS A 123 -10.96 -1.16 -4.42
N LEU A 124 -9.76 -0.69 -4.06
CA LEU A 124 -9.18 -0.82 -2.73
C LEU A 124 -8.09 0.23 -2.51
N VAL A 125 -7.71 0.41 -1.25
CA VAL A 125 -6.65 1.33 -0.81
C VAL A 125 -5.57 0.56 -0.08
N VAL A 126 -4.32 0.83 -0.42
CA VAL A 126 -3.13 0.31 0.27
C VAL A 126 -2.53 1.42 1.14
N ASP A 127 -2.47 1.17 2.44
CA ASP A 127 -1.85 2.04 3.43
C ASP A 127 -0.35 1.73 3.55
N ALA A 128 0.46 2.66 3.08
CA ALA A 128 1.91 2.65 3.22
C ALA A 128 2.43 3.92 3.92
N LEU A 129 1.57 4.52 4.76
CA LEU A 129 1.86 5.73 5.54
C LEU A 129 2.75 5.42 6.76
N ASP A 130 3.53 6.39 7.15
CA ASP A 130 4.43 6.36 8.31
C ASP A 130 3.92 7.16 9.51
N ASN A 131 2.80 7.88 9.35
CA ASN A 131 2.20 8.66 10.42
C ASN A 131 0.77 8.24 10.74
N LEU A 132 0.47 8.23 12.04
CA LEU A 132 -0.78 7.69 12.57
C LEU A 132 -2.00 8.57 12.24
N VAL A 133 -1.84 9.89 12.21
CA VAL A 133 -2.95 10.81 11.94
C VAL A 133 -3.46 10.65 10.50
N SER A 134 -2.57 10.67 9.50
CA SER A 134 -2.96 10.45 8.10
C SER A 134 -3.56 9.06 7.88
N ARG A 135 -3.09 8.04 8.61
CA ARG A 135 -3.64 6.69 8.58
C ARG A 135 -5.06 6.63 9.11
N ILE A 136 -5.36 7.32 10.22
CA ILE A 136 -6.72 7.44 10.76
C ILE A 136 -7.64 8.13 9.73
N ILE A 137 -7.21 9.24 9.15
CA ILE A 137 -7.95 9.96 8.12
C ILE A 137 -8.27 9.05 6.94
N LEU A 138 -7.25 8.31 6.45
CA LEU A 138 -7.39 7.39 5.32
C LEU A 138 -8.36 6.24 5.64
N SER A 139 -8.21 5.60 6.80
CA SER A 139 -9.05 4.45 7.20
C SER A 139 -10.51 4.86 7.37
N ARG A 140 -10.80 6.01 7.99
CA ARG A 140 -12.16 6.57 8.13
C ARG A 140 -12.80 6.83 6.77
N SER A 141 -12.05 7.44 5.85
CA SER A 141 -12.55 7.77 4.52
C SER A 141 -12.78 6.52 3.66
N ALA A 142 -11.90 5.53 3.75
CA ALA A 142 -12.06 4.25 3.08
C ALA A 142 -13.32 3.52 3.58
N LEU A 143 -13.54 3.47 4.91
CA LEU A 143 -14.73 2.88 5.52
C LEU A 143 -16.01 3.61 5.08
N LYS A 144 -16.02 4.94 5.13
CA LYS A 144 -17.15 5.77 4.69
C LYS A 144 -17.53 5.50 3.24
N LEU A 145 -16.55 5.33 2.36
CA LEU A 145 -16.73 5.03 0.94
C LEU A 145 -16.92 3.53 0.66
N LYS A 146 -16.91 2.68 1.68
CA LYS A 146 -16.99 1.22 1.58
C LYS A 146 -15.89 0.60 0.70
N ILE A 147 -14.71 1.21 0.71
CA ILE A 147 -13.54 0.75 -0.03
C ILE A 147 -12.67 -0.09 0.91
N PRO A 148 -12.30 -1.34 0.56
CA PRO A 148 -11.36 -2.14 1.35
C PRO A 148 -10.05 -1.40 1.59
N PHE A 149 -9.55 -1.46 2.82
CA PHE A 149 -8.35 -0.79 3.30
C PHE A 149 -7.34 -1.84 3.74
N ILE A 150 -6.19 -1.92 3.06
CA ILE A 150 -5.12 -2.86 3.36
C ILE A 150 -4.06 -2.13 4.17
N HIS A 151 -4.04 -2.38 5.48
CA HIS A 151 -3.07 -1.82 6.40
C HIS A 151 -1.75 -2.57 6.36
N GLY A 152 -0.64 -1.84 6.41
CA GLY A 152 0.70 -2.35 6.64
C GLY A 152 1.47 -1.46 7.62
N ALA A 153 2.17 -2.09 8.55
CA ALA A 153 3.05 -1.39 9.48
C ALA A 153 4.33 -2.18 9.74
N ILE A 154 5.37 -1.46 10.17
CA ILE A 154 6.69 -2.01 10.44
C ILE A 154 7.29 -1.42 11.71
N HIS A 155 8.11 -2.23 12.39
CA HIS A 155 8.93 -1.78 13.52
C HIS A 155 10.18 -2.66 13.65
N GLY A 156 11.37 -2.10 13.49
CA GLY A 156 12.62 -2.84 13.62
C GLY A 156 12.75 -3.98 12.60
N THR A 157 12.62 -5.19 13.06
CA THR A 157 12.66 -6.44 12.28
C THR A 157 11.27 -7.01 12.02
N MET A 158 10.23 -6.37 12.54
CA MET A 158 8.84 -6.82 12.51
C MET A 158 8.02 -6.09 11.45
N GLY A 159 7.04 -6.79 10.90
CA GLY A 159 6.03 -6.22 10.03
C GLY A 159 4.67 -6.88 10.23
N GLN A 160 3.63 -6.17 9.87
CA GLN A 160 2.25 -6.66 9.96
C GLN A 160 1.41 -6.21 8.77
N VAL A 161 0.42 -7.05 8.43
CA VAL A 161 -0.58 -6.77 7.39
C VAL A 161 -1.95 -7.29 7.82
N THR A 162 -2.99 -6.49 7.63
CA THR A 162 -4.38 -6.89 7.77
C THR A 162 -5.28 -6.08 6.83
N VAL A 163 -6.47 -6.59 6.56
CA VAL A 163 -7.45 -5.96 5.68
C VAL A 163 -8.67 -5.53 6.50
N PHE A 164 -9.12 -4.31 6.28
CA PHE A 164 -10.35 -3.76 6.83
C PHE A 164 -11.39 -3.59 5.72
N ASN A 165 -12.64 -3.88 6.05
CA ASN A 165 -13.80 -3.63 5.21
C ASN A 165 -15.02 -3.29 6.07
N THR A 166 -16.22 -3.25 5.49
CA THR A 166 -17.46 -2.91 6.22
C THR A 166 -17.93 -3.99 7.19
N GLU A 167 -17.34 -5.18 7.17
CA GLU A 167 -17.71 -6.33 8.02
C GLU A 167 -16.72 -6.55 9.17
N THR A 168 -15.61 -5.79 9.19
CA THR A 168 -14.56 -5.91 10.21
C THR A 168 -14.68 -4.79 11.25
N PRO A 169 -14.05 -4.94 12.46
CA PRO A 169 -13.77 -3.79 13.30
C PRO A 169 -13.05 -2.71 12.47
N ASN A 170 -13.25 -1.44 12.79
CA ASN A 170 -12.50 -0.38 12.12
C ASN A 170 -11.06 -0.29 12.68
N TYR A 171 -10.20 0.47 12.00
CA TYR A 171 -8.79 0.60 12.35
C TYR A 171 -8.57 1.11 13.77
N GLU A 172 -9.32 2.14 14.19
CA GLU A 172 -9.17 2.76 15.50
C GLU A 172 -9.69 1.86 16.62
N GLU A 173 -10.72 1.09 16.34
CA GLU A 173 -11.30 0.09 17.25
C GLU A 173 -10.30 -1.05 17.50
N LEU A 174 -9.76 -1.64 16.42
CA LEU A 174 -8.81 -2.73 16.52
C LEU A 174 -7.57 -2.34 17.33
N PHE A 175 -6.99 -1.17 17.08
CA PHE A 175 -5.79 -0.70 17.76
C PHE A 175 -6.07 0.14 19.03
N LYS A 176 -7.33 0.23 19.46
CA LYS A 176 -7.77 0.96 20.67
C LYS A 176 -7.22 2.39 20.74
N LEU A 177 -7.32 3.11 19.62
CA LEU A 177 -6.73 4.45 19.50
C LEU A 177 -7.54 5.49 20.28
N PRO A 178 -6.89 6.53 20.87
CA PRO A 178 -7.57 7.58 21.63
C PRO A 178 -8.55 8.41 20.79
N SER A 179 -8.46 8.37 19.48
CA SER A 179 -9.35 9.05 18.52
C SER A 179 -10.63 8.28 18.20
N GLN A 180 -10.76 7.02 18.64
CA GLN A 180 -11.95 6.19 18.39
C GLN A 180 -13.23 6.91 18.79
N ASN A 181 -14.21 6.98 17.86
CA ASN A 181 -15.52 7.65 18.03
C ASN A 181 -15.44 9.13 18.40
N LYS A 182 -14.32 9.81 18.16
CA LYS A 182 -14.14 11.24 18.39
C LYS A 182 -13.82 11.98 17.10
N GLU A 183 -14.14 13.27 17.03
CA GLU A 183 -13.62 14.14 15.98
C GLU A 183 -12.12 14.35 16.17
N LEU A 184 -11.39 14.51 15.06
CA LEU A 184 -9.95 14.80 15.07
C LEU A 184 -9.70 16.28 15.38
N THR A 185 -10.08 16.68 16.60
CA THR A 185 -9.74 18.00 17.14
C THR A 185 -8.22 18.12 17.41
N PRO A 186 -7.66 19.32 17.52
CA PRO A 186 -6.24 19.50 17.87
C PRO A 186 -5.82 18.71 19.11
N LYS A 187 -6.67 18.66 20.15
CA LYS A 187 -6.41 17.89 21.37
C LYS A 187 -6.34 16.38 21.10
N VAL A 188 -7.27 15.83 20.32
CA VAL A 188 -7.26 14.38 19.98
C VAL A 188 -6.05 14.06 19.11
N ILE A 189 -5.70 14.93 18.16
CA ILE A 189 -4.49 14.78 17.34
C ILE A 189 -3.24 14.74 18.21
N GLU A 190 -3.13 15.61 19.19
CA GLU A 190 -2.00 15.60 20.15
C GLU A 190 -1.91 14.29 20.93
N GLU A 191 -3.05 13.75 21.39
CA GLU A 191 -3.12 12.42 22.06
C GLU A 191 -2.63 11.30 21.13
N VAL A 192 -3.03 11.32 19.86
CA VAL A 192 -2.59 10.35 18.84
C VAL A 192 -1.09 10.47 18.56
N LEU A 193 -0.56 11.69 18.43
CA LEU A 193 0.86 11.93 18.15
C LEU A 193 1.78 11.43 19.28
N LYS A 194 1.30 11.42 20.54
CA LYS A 194 2.06 10.84 21.66
C LYS A 194 2.34 9.34 21.51
N LEU A 195 1.57 8.63 20.69
CA LEU A 195 1.76 7.20 20.42
C LEU A 195 2.84 6.90 19.37
N SER A 196 3.30 7.91 18.63
CA SER A 196 4.24 7.75 17.51
C SER A 196 5.35 8.82 17.53
N GLN A 197 5.98 9.02 18.70
CA GLN A 197 7.00 10.06 18.86
C GLN A 197 8.35 9.69 18.24
N ASP A 198 8.67 8.40 18.19
CA ASP A 198 9.94 7.92 17.69
C ASP A 198 9.82 7.31 16.28
N VAL A 199 10.81 7.60 15.44
CA VAL A 199 11.00 6.89 14.17
C VAL A 199 11.85 5.65 14.46
N PRO A 200 11.25 4.44 14.49
CA PRO A 200 12.00 3.24 14.84
C PRO A 200 13.06 2.93 13.77
N PRO A 201 14.19 2.33 14.17
CA PRO A 201 15.10 1.74 13.20
C PRO A 201 14.37 0.66 12.41
N VAL A 202 14.74 0.46 11.16
CA VAL A 202 14.08 -0.51 10.28
C VAL A 202 15.12 -1.24 9.43
N LEU A 203 15.01 -2.56 9.41
CA LEU A 203 15.83 -3.39 8.53
C LEU A 203 15.27 -3.36 7.10
N GLY A 204 16.14 -3.18 6.10
CA GLY A 204 15.76 -2.96 4.69
C GLY A 204 14.72 -3.94 4.10
N PRO A 205 14.82 -5.27 4.30
CA PRO A 205 13.81 -6.23 3.81
C PRO A 205 12.41 -6.05 4.38
N VAL A 206 12.27 -5.58 5.62
CA VAL A 206 10.99 -5.56 6.36
C VAL A 206 9.88 -4.80 5.62
N PRO A 207 10.05 -3.53 5.24
CA PRO A 207 9.01 -2.80 4.51
C PRO A 207 8.71 -3.41 3.15
N ASN A 208 9.70 -4.00 2.48
CA ASN A 208 9.52 -4.62 1.19
C ASN A 208 8.65 -5.88 1.28
N ILE A 209 8.83 -6.70 2.32
CA ILE A 209 7.98 -7.87 2.60
C ILE A 209 6.55 -7.42 2.87
N VAL A 210 6.34 -6.40 3.71
CA VAL A 210 5.00 -5.85 3.97
C VAL A 210 4.34 -5.37 2.68
N GLY A 211 5.04 -4.63 1.83
CA GLY A 211 4.52 -4.19 0.53
C GLY A 211 4.15 -5.34 -0.40
N CYS A 212 4.96 -6.41 -0.46
CA CYS A 212 4.66 -7.62 -1.22
C CYS A 212 3.41 -8.34 -0.67
N LEU A 213 3.25 -8.41 0.65
CA LEU A 213 2.07 -9.00 1.29
C LEU A 213 0.81 -8.16 1.01
N GLN A 214 0.90 -6.83 1.07
CA GLN A 214 -0.21 -5.94 0.69
C GLN A 214 -0.61 -6.11 -0.78
N ALA A 215 0.35 -6.28 -1.69
CA ALA A 215 0.07 -6.57 -3.09
C ALA A 215 -0.62 -7.95 -3.25
N SER A 216 -0.24 -8.94 -2.45
CA SER A 216 -0.90 -10.25 -2.41
C SER A 216 -2.35 -10.16 -1.90
N GLU A 217 -2.61 -9.39 -0.83
CA GLU A 217 -3.98 -9.14 -0.35
C GLU A 217 -4.81 -8.39 -1.40
N SER A 218 -4.22 -7.43 -2.09
CA SER A 218 -4.87 -6.72 -3.20
C SER A 218 -5.31 -7.67 -4.32
N LEU A 219 -4.44 -8.61 -4.71
CA LEU A 219 -4.75 -9.64 -5.68
C LEU A 219 -5.94 -10.47 -5.24
N LYS A 220 -5.96 -10.96 -3.99
CA LYS A 220 -7.06 -11.78 -3.45
C LYS A 220 -8.40 -11.05 -3.50
N ILE A 221 -8.42 -9.78 -3.09
CA ILE A 221 -9.64 -8.94 -3.08
C ILE A 221 -10.18 -8.77 -4.50
N ILE A 222 -9.33 -8.38 -5.45
CA ILE A 222 -9.74 -8.08 -6.82
C ILE A 222 -10.14 -9.33 -7.58
N THR A 223 -9.37 -10.39 -7.46
CA THR A 223 -9.64 -11.64 -8.20
C THR A 223 -10.70 -12.51 -7.53
N LYS A 224 -11.01 -12.24 -6.26
CA LYS A 224 -11.83 -13.08 -5.38
C LYS A 224 -11.26 -14.49 -5.23
N LYS A 225 -9.95 -14.63 -5.37
CA LYS A 225 -9.23 -15.92 -5.26
C LYS A 225 -8.43 -15.96 -3.96
N GLY A 226 -8.64 -17.02 -3.19
CA GLY A 226 -8.07 -17.16 -1.86
C GLY A 226 -8.87 -16.39 -0.80
N LYS A 227 -8.35 -16.41 0.43
CA LYS A 227 -8.96 -15.72 1.58
C LYS A 227 -8.03 -14.62 2.07
N SER A 228 -8.55 -13.40 2.17
CA SER A 228 -7.82 -12.28 2.75
C SER A 228 -7.71 -12.43 4.26
N ILE A 229 -6.67 -11.86 4.83
CA ILE A 229 -6.48 -11.77 6.27
C ILE A 229 -7.25 -10.55 6.76
N LEU A 230 -8.49 -10.79 7.17
CA LEU A 230 -9.40 -9.76 7.65
C LEU A 230 -9.20 -9.48 9.14
N ALA A 231 -9.25 -8.21 9.53
CA ALA A 231 -9.34 -7.83 10.95
C ALA A 231 -10.50 -8.56 11.63
N PRO A 232 -10.36 -9.03 12.91
CA PRO A 232 -9.26 -8.74 13.85
C PRO A 232 -8.00 -9.58 13.67
N LYS A 233 -7.91 -10.45 12.66
CA LYS A 233 -6.70 -11.23 12.37
C LYS A 233 -5.64 -10.37 11.69
N ILE A 234 -4.40 -10.54 12.13
CA ILE A 234 -3.23 -9.84 11.58
C ILE A 234 -2.19 -10.87 11.19
N LEU A 235 -1.71 -10.84 9.95
CA LEU A 235 -0.45 -11.49 9.59
C LEU A 235 0.69 -10.67 10.17
N ASN A 236 1.42 -11.26 11.08
CA ASN A 236 2.57 -10.64 11.73
C ASN A 236 3.82 -11.46 11.42
N PHE A 237 4.96 -10.79 11.32
CA PHE A 237 6.24 -11.46 11.21
C PHE A 237 7.35 -10.71 11.97
N ASP A 238 8.38 -11.47 12.39
CA ASP A 238 9.63 -10.95 12.92
C ASP A 238 10.78 -11.75 12.29
N LEU A 239 11.58 -11.09 11.45
CA LEU A 239 12.65 -11.76 10.68
C LEU A 239 13.79 -12.32 11.54
N MET A 240 13.84 -11.98 12.83
CA MET A 240 14.87 -12.48 13.75
C MET A 240 14.40 -13.68 14.58
N ARG A 241 13.17 -14.17 14.37
CA ARG A 241 12.66 -15.37 15.03
C ARG A 241 12.88 -16.63 14.17
N ASN A 242 13.00 -17.79 14.83
CA ASN A 242 13.09 -19.08 14.14
C ASN A 242 11.83 -19.40 13.32
N GLU A 243 10.65 -19.01 13.84
CA GLU A 243 9.36 -19.06 13.13
C GLU A 243 8.91 -17.63 12.87
N PRO A 244 9.31 -17.05 11.71
CA PRO A 244 9.17 -15.62 11.52
C PRO A 244 7.72 -15.18 11.26
N PHE A 245 6.84 -16.03 10.73
CA PHE A 245 5.48 -15.66 10.36
C PHE A 245 4.43 -16.28 11.28
N SER A 246 3.45 -15.48 11.69
CA SER A 246 2.29 -15.92 12.46
C SER A 246 1.04 -15.14 12.12
N ILE A 247 -0.14 -15.73 12.36
CA ILE A 247 -1.41 -15.02 12.35
C ILE A 247 -1.84 -14.87 13.80
N ILE A 248 -2.05 -13.64 14.23
CA ILE A 248 -2.55 -13.31 15.57
C ILE A 248 -3.96 -12.71 15.44
N GLU A 249 -4.75 -12.85 16.47
CA GLU A 249 -6.07 -12.21 16.61
C GLU A 249 -6.03 -11.34 17.87
N ILE A 250 -6.39 -10.03 17.77
CA ILE A 250 -6.31 -9.03 18.83
C ILE A 250 -7.65 -8.39 19.15
#